data_475dc1630a29f85b4b1e230833a2ee8f
#
_entry.id   475dc1630a29f85b4b1e230833a2ee8f
#
_cell.length_a   1.000
_cell.length_b   1.000
_cell.length_c   1.000
_cell.angle_alpha   90.00
_cell.angle_beta   90.00
_cell.angle_gamma   90.00
#
_symmetry.space_group_name_H-M   'P 1'
#
loop_
_entity.id
_entity.type
_entity.pdbx_description
1 polymer ?
#
loop_
_entity_poly.entity_id
_entity_poly.type
_entity_poly.pdbx_seq_one_letter_code
_entity_poly.pdbx_strand_id
1 'polypeptide(L)'
;MKLKKPYFWDDKELNLISILFFPLTIFLFLINLFTFKNNNKIEKIKSICVGNIYIGGTGKTPFSIELNNILKTLNYKTAIIKKFYKNQKDEQKLISNKAKLYCENKRIDSIKKAIKEKKEIIIFDDGLQQKNLNYNISFVCFNTENWIGNGFLLPAGPLRENLKSLKNYSAVVLNGNGESTKKIRNQIKKYNRKIKIFETKYNPINIKKIKNSKDYLIFSGIGNPATFKKTLMQNKIKIVKSMVFPDHYQYTNNDIKKIKKLAKDLKTNILTTEKD
;
A
#
# COMPACT_ATOMS: atom_id res chain seq x y z
N MET A 1 3.98 19.83 -7.71
CA MET A 1 3.37 19.91 -6.36
C MET A 1 2.81 18.52 -6.02
N LYS A 2 3.28 17.84 -4.96
CA LYS A 2 2.68 16.57 -4.54
C LYS A 2 1.48 16.90 -3.66
N LEU A 3 0.29 16.51 -4.08
CA LEU A 3 -0.94 16.71 -3.32
C LEU A 3 -0.85 15.88 -2.04
N LYS A 4 -1.02 16.52 -0.90
CA LYS A 4 -1.22 15.81 0.37
C LYS A 4 -2.63 15.23 0.38
N LYS A 5 -2.79 14.06 0.99
CA LYS A 5 -4.10 13.47 1.22
C LYS A 5 -4.98 14.48 2.00
N PRO A 6 -6.20 14.78 1.52
CA PRO A 6 -7.12 15.66 2.23
C PRO A 6 -7.47 15.11 3.61
N TYR A 7 -7.49 15.95 4.63
CA TYR A 7 -7.78 15.54 6.01
C TYR A 7 -9.19 14.95 6.16
N PHE A 8 -10.18 15.53 5.47
CA PHE A 8 -11.58 15.11 5.52
C PHE A 8 -11.84 13.70 4.98
N TRP A 9 -10.87 13.08 4.30
CA TRP A 9 -11.00 11.70 3.84
C TRP A 9 -10.93 10.67 4.98
N ASP A 10 -10.29 11.02 6.09
CA ASP A 10 -10.17 10.14 7.26
C ASP A 10 -11.20 10.47 8.36
N ASP A 11 -12.00 11.52 8.19
CA ASP A 11 -13.07 11.87 9.12
C ASP A 11 -14.15 10.78 9.11
N LYS A 12 -14.51 10.30 10.29
CA LYS A 12 -15.58 9.32 10.44
C LYS A 12 -16.98 9.95 10.41
N GLU A 13 -17.05 11.26 10.57
CA GLU A 13 -18.27 12.06 10.51
C GLU A 13 -18.44 12.71 9.15
N LEU A 14 -19.67 13.08 8.81
CA LEU A 14 -20.00 13.79 7.59
C LEU A 14 -19.35 15.17 7.60
N ASN A 15 -18.39 15.37 6.69
CA ASN A 15 -17.70 16.65 6.52
C ASN A 15 -18.32 17.42 5.35
N LEU A 16 -18.58 18.72 5.56
CA LEU A 16 -19.18 19.61 4.53
C LEU A 16 -18.39 19.58 3.21
N ILE A 17 -17.06 19.49 3.28
CA ILE A 17 -16.21 19.41 2.08
C ILE A 17 -16.49 18.11 1.30
N SER A 18 -16.69 16.98 2.00
CA SER A 18 -17.07 15.71 1.34
C SER A 18 -18.41 15.82 0.62
N ILE A 19 -19.37 16.52 1.23
CA ILE A 19 -20.70 16.76 0.62
C ILE A 19 -20.56 17.62 -0.63
N LEU A 20 -19.73 18.68 -0.59
CA LEU A 20 -19.48 19.55 -1.75
C LEU A 20 -18.89 18.78 -2.95
N PHE A 21 -18.00 17.80 -2.69
CA PHE A 21 -17.43 16.96 -3.74
C PHE A 21 -18.31 15.78 -4.17
N PHE A 22 -19.43 15.54 -3.50
CA PHE A 22 -20.29 14.39 -3.79
C PHE A 22 -20.89 14.39 -5.22
N PRO A 23 -21.40 15.52 -5.78
CA PRO A 23 -21.85 15.55 -7.17
C PRO A 23 -20.77 15.14 -8.17
N LEU A 24 -19.53 15.63 -7.97
CA LEU A 24 -18.38 15.25 -8.82
C LEU A 24 -18.05 13.75 -8.68
N THR A 25 -18.21 13.18 -7.50
CA THR A 25 -18.05 11.74 -7.28
C THR A 25 -19.05 10.93 -8.09
N ILE A 26 -20.34 11.35 -8.11
CA ILE A 26 -21.38 10.70 -8.92
C ILE A 26 -21.04 10.79 -10.41
N PHE A 27 -20.65 11.95 -10.87
CA PHE A 27 -20.27 12.17 -12.28
C PHE A 27 -19.12 11.25 -12.72
N LEU A 28 -18.02 11.19 -11.93
CA LEU A 28 -16.89 10.32 -12.22
C LEU A 28 -17.25 8.83 -12.12
N PHE A 29 -18.14 8.46 -11.21
CA PHE A 29 -18.64 7.10 -11.08
C PHE A 29 -19.43 6.69 -12.34
N LEU A 30 -20.31 7.54 -12.85
CA LEU A 30 -21.05 7.30 -14.09
C LEU A 30 -20.12 7.12 -15.28
N ILE A 31 -19.15 8.03 -15.48
CA ILE A 31 -18.12 7.87 -16.54
C ILE A 31 -17.44 6.51 -16.43
N ASN A 32 -17.11 6.10 -15.22
CA ASN A 32 -16.40 4.83 -14.99
C ASN A 32 -17.24 3.58 -15.31
N LEU A 33 -18.58 3.66 -15.25
CA LEU A 33 -19.48 2.59 -15.66
C LEU A 33 -19.44 2.35 -17.18
N PHE A 34 -19.27 3.42 -17.98
CA PHE A 34 -19.21 3.32 -19.44
C PHE A 34 -17.84 2.91 -19.98
N THR A 35 -16.80 2.82 -19.14
CA THR A 35 -15.49 2.34 -19.59
C THR A 35 -15.50 0.81 -19.69
N PHE A 36 -15.46 0.30 -20.93
CA PHE A 36 -15.47 -1.12 -21.23
C PHE A 36 -14.31 -1.87 -20.56
N LYS A 37 -14.62 -3.04 -19.97
CA LYS A 37 -13.63 -4.01 -19.51
C LYS A 37 -13.29 -4.95 -20.67
N ASN A 38 -12.16 -4.75 -21.31
CA ASN A 38 -11.59 -5.81 -22.16
C ASN A 38 -10.92 -6.84 -21.23
N ASN A 39 -11.57 -7.99 -21.08
CA ASN A 39 -11.11 -9.06 -20.20
C ASN A 39 -10.06 -9.92 -20.92
N ASN A 40 -8.82 -9.49 -20.97
CA ASN A 40 -7.72 -10.33 -21.44
C ASN A 40 -7.26 -11.26 -20.31
N LYS A 41 -7.49 -12.55 -20.45
CA LYS A 41 -6.92 -13.54 -19.53
C LYS A 41 -5.41 -13.65 -19.76
N ILE A 42 -4.67 -13.73 -18.65
CA ILE A 42 -3.24 -14.06 -18.70
C ILE A 42 -3.15 -15.59 -18.69
N GLU A 43 -3.16 -16.21 -19.88
CA GLU A 43 -3.31 -17.67 -20.01
C GLU A 43 -2.00 -18.44 -19.84
N LYS A 44 -0.86 -17.83 -20.18
CA LYS A 44 0.44 -18.55 -20.25
C LYS A 44 1.23 -18.58 -18.94
N ILE A 45 0.77 -17.88 -17.89
CA ILE A 45 1.48 -17.80 -16.62
C ILE A 45 0.46 -17.54 -15.50
N LYS A 46 0.66 -18.16 -14.34
CA LYS A 46 -0.21 -17.91 -13.18
C LYS A 46 0.01 -16.51 -12.64
N SER A 47 -1.05 -15.82 -12.29
CA SER A 47 -1.04 -14.40 -11.91
C SER A 47 -1.75 -14.15 -10.60
N ILE A 48 -1.09 -13.41 -9.72
CA ILE A 48 -1.64 -12.94 -8.45
C ILE A 48 -1.60 -11.41 -8.46
N CYS A 49 -2.70 -10.77 -8.14
CA CYS A 49 -2.74 -9.32 -8.02
C CYS A 49 -2.86 -8.92 -6.55
N VAL A 50 -1.98 -8.04 -6.11
CA VAL A 50 -2.04 -7.36 -4.82
C VAL A 50 -2.35 -5.90 -5.08
N GLY A 51 -3.44 -5.40 -4.51
CA GLY A 51 -3.83 -4.01 -4.70
C GLY A 51 -4.70 -3.49 -3.57
N ASN A 52 -5.30 -2.33 -3.76
CA ASN A 52 -6.21 -1.74 -2.80
C ASN A 52 -7.34 -0.98 -3.50
N ILE A 53 -8.43 -0.76 -2.79
CA ILE A 53 -9.54 0.10 -3.21
C ILE A 53 -9.58 1.41 -2.40
N TYR A 54 -8.59 1.66 -1.55
CA TYR A 54 -8.42 2.85 -0.73
C TYR A 54 -7.11 3.56 -1.13
N ILE A 55 -7.12 4.89 -1.31
CA ILE A 55 -5.91 5.66 -1.61
C ILE A 55 -5.09 5.88 -0.33
N GLY A 56 -3.87 5.35 -0.33
CA GLY A 56 -2.93 5.52 0.78
C GLY A 56 -2.11 4.26 1.05
N GLY A 57 -1.33 4.30 2.11
CA GLY A 57 -0.44 3.24 2.55
C GLY A 57 -1.21 2.07 3.17
N THR A 58 -1.66 1.13 2.36
CA THR A 58 -2.39 -0.08 2.80
C THR A 58 -1.49 -1.31 2.94
N GLY A 59 -0.18 -1.18 2.76
CA GLY A 59 0.78 -2.28 2.90
C GLY A 59 0.88 -3.21 1.68
N LYS A 60 0.45 -2.79 0.48
CA LYS A 60 0.53 -3.59 -0.75
C LYS A 60 1.93 -4.10 -1.05
N THR A 61 2.89 -3.18 -1.15
CA THR A 61 4.26 -3.52 -1.56
C THR A 61 4.96 -4.45 -0.58
N PRO A 62 4.93 -4.22 0.75
CA PRO A 62 5.43 -5.20 1.71
C PRO A 62 4.75 -6.57 1.59
N PHE A 63 3.43 -6.61 1.40
CA PHE A 63 2.70 -7.86 1.23
C PHE A 63 3.07 -8.56 -0.08
N SER A 64 3.26 -7.84 -1.19
CA SER A 64 3.72 -8.41 -2.47
C SER A 64 5.11 -9.05 -2.33
N ILE A 65 6.02 -8.41 -1.58
CA ILE A 65 7.35 -8.95 -1.31
C ILE A 65 7.26 -10.21 -0.45
N GLU A 66 6.47 -10.18 0.62
CA GLU A 66 6.30 -11.33 1.51
C GLU A 66 5.65 -12.53 0.79
N LEU A 67 4.61 -12.26 -0.01
CA LEU A 67 3.98 -13.28 -0.85
C LEU A 67 4.99 -13.90 -1.83
N ASN A 68 5.87 -13.09 -2.42
CA ASN A 68 6.94 -13.60 -3.28
C ASN A 68 7.92 -14.49 -2.49
N ASN A 69 8.26 -14.13 -1.26
CA ASN A 69 9.12 -14.94 -0.40
C ASN A 69 8.45 -16.29 -0.07
N ILE A 70 7.19 -16.27 0.34
CA ILE A 70 6.41 -17.50 0.62
C ILE A 70 6.38 -18.42 -0.61
N LEU A 71 6.10 -17.87 -1.79
CA LEU A 71 6.07 -18.69 -3.02
C LEU A 71 7.45 -19.25 -3.39
N LYS A 72 8.53 -18.53 -3.11
CA LYS A 72 9.89 -19.04 -3.28
C LYS A 72 10.21 -20.18 -2.33
N THR A 73 9.76 -20.13 -1.06
CA THR A 73 9.94 -21.26 -0.12
C THR A 73 9.17 -22.50 -0.57
N LEU A 74 8.14 -22.32 -1.40
CA LEU A 74 7.40 -23.40 -2.07
C LEU A 74 8.02 -23.80 -3.43
N ASN A 75 9.25 -23.38 -3.71
CA ASN A 75 10.05 -23.67 -4.93
C ASN A 75 9.46 -23.13 -6.25
N TYR A 76 8.53 -22.15 -6.21
CA TYR A 76 8.06 -21.52 -7.43
C TYR A 76 9.05 -20.47 -7.98
N LYS A 77 9.23 -20.44 -9.30
CA LYS A 77 9.96 -19.38 -10.00
C LYS A 77 9.07 -18.15 -10.14
N THR A 78 9.24 -17.19 -9.23
CA THR A 78 8.38 -16.01 -9.12
C THR A 78 9.03 -14.75 -9.61
N ALA A 79 8.22 -13.74 -9.92
CA ALA A 79 8.63 -12.35 -10.11
C ALA A 79 7.52 -11.38 -9.72
N ILE A 80 7.89 -10.14 -9.40
CA ILE A 80 6.95 -9.06 -9.16
C ILE A 80 6.88 -8.17 -10.40
N ILE A 81 5.67 -7.79 -10.78
CA ILE A 81 5.39 -6.83 -11.87
C ILE A 81 4.83 -5.55 -11.25
N LYS A 82 5.47 -4.43 -11.55
CA LYS A 82 5.00 -3.09 -11.20
C LYS A 82 5.01 -2.21 -12.44
N LYS A 83 3.96 -1.38 -12.61
CA LYS A 83 3.97 -0.36 -13.65
C LYS A 83 5.02 0.69 -13.32
N PHE A 84 5.78 1.12 -14.32
CA PHE A 84 6.77 2.17 -14.15
C PHE A 84 6.10 3.52 -13.87
N TYR A 85 6.52 4.16 -12.79
CA TYR A 85 6.17 5.54 -12.45
C TYR A 85 7.44 6.27 -12.00
N LYS A 86 7.76 7.38 -12.68
CA LYS A 86 8.96 8.18 -12.42
C LYS A 86 9.07 8.66 -10.95
N ASN A 87 7.91 8.86 -10.30
CA ASN A 87 7.81 9.36 -8.92
C ASN A 87 7.72 8.25 -7.85
N GLN A 88 7.82 6.96 -8.21
CA GLN A 88 7.80 5.82 -7.29
C GLN A 88 9.09 4.99 -7.36
N LYS A 89 10.23 5.65 -7.59
CA LYS A 89 11.54 4.98 -7.67
C LYS A 89 11.94 4.28 -6.37
N ASP A 90 11.53 4.83 -5.24
CA ASP A 90 11.69 4.28 -3.89
C ASP A 90 11.07 2.87 -3.76
N GLU A 91 9.81 2.71 -4.17
CA GLU A 91 9.15 1.39 -4.15
C GLU A 91 9.77 0.42 -5.16
N GLN A 92 10.11 0.91 -6.36
CA GLN A 92 10.77 0.09 -7.38
C GLN A 92 12.12 -0.43 -6.86
N LYS A 93 12.92 0.41 -6.21
CA LYS A 93 14.18 0.03 -5.59
C LYS A 93 13.97 -0.94 -4.43
N LEU A 94 12.99 -0.70 -3.57
CA LEU A 94 12.66 -1.60 -2.47
C LEU A 94 12.32 -3.02 -2.97
N ILE A 95 11.49 -3.12 -4.02
CA ILE A 95 11.13 -4.41 -4.60
C ILE A 95 12.33 -5.07 -5.28
N SER A 96 13.10 -4.33 -6.08
CA SER A 96 14.24 -4.89 -6.84
C SER A 96 15.36 -5.42 -5.94
N ASN A 97 15.52 -4.86 -4.74
CA ASN A 97 16.46 -5.35 -3.75
C ASN A 97 16.04 -6.69 -3.11
N LYS A 98 14.75 -7.05 -3.18
CA LYS A 98 14.19 -8.23 -2.48
C LYS A 98 13.64 -9.30 -3.41
N ALA A 99 13.31 -8.93 -4.65
CA ALA A 99 12.68 -9.82 -5.61
C ALA A 99 13.08 -9.47 -7.05
N LYS A 100 12.95 -10.44 -7.97
CA LYS A 100 13.02 -10.15 -9.40
C LYS A 100 11.86 -9.24 -9.76
N LEU A 101 12.16 -8.03 -10.22
CA LEU A 101 11.19 -7.02 -10.62
C LEU A 101 11.18 -6.84 -12.14
N TYR A 102 10.00 -6.86 -12.74
CA TYR A 102 9.77 -6.33 -14.09
C TYR A 102 8.97 -5.04 -13.99
N CYS A 103 9.55 -3.94 -14.43
CA CYS A 103 9.01 -2.59 -14.28
C CYS A 103 9.02 -1.84 -15.61
N GLU A 104 7.91 -1.93 -16.34
CA GLU A 104 7.75 -1.35 -17.68
C GLU A 104 6.58 -0.34 -17.70
N ASN A 105 6.54 0.49 -18.73
CA ASN A 105 5.42 1.43 -18.95
C ASN A 105 4.10 0.70 -19.17
N LYS A 106 4.15 -0.43 -19.88
CA LYS A 106 2.99 -1.31 -20.11
C LYS A 106 3.21 -2.64 -19.39
N ARG A 107 2.26 -3.06 -18.55
CA ARG A 107 2.36 -4.35 -17.84
C ARG A 107 2.44 -5.57 -18.76
N ILE A 108 1.89 -5.46 -19.98
CA ILE A 108 1.98 -6.55 -20.96
C ILE A 108 3.43 -6.85 -21.35
N ASP A 109 4.30 -5.84 -21.40
CA ASP A 109 5.72 -6.03 -21.72
C ASP A 109 6.44 -6.73 -20.57
N SER A 110 6.09 -6.39 -19.32
CA SER A 110 6.57 -7.11 -18.15
C SER A 110 6.12 -8.59 -18.14
N ILE A 111 4.87 -8.87 -18.54
CA ILE A 111 4.35 -10.25 -18.65
C ILE A 111 5.15 -11.03 -19.70
N LYS A 112 5.38 -10.46 -20.89
CA LYS A 112 6.18 -11.09 -21.95
C LYS A 112 7.58 -11.44 -21.49
N LYS A 113 8.25 -10.54 -20.76
CA LYS A 113 9.58 -10.78 -20.16
C LYS A 113 9.55 -11.92 -19.15
N ALA A 114 8.54 -11.93 -18.25
CA ALA A 114 8.39 -13.00 -17.27
C ALA A 114 8.20 -14.38 -17.91
N ILE A 115 7.39 -14.47 -18.97
CA ILE A 115 7.18 -15.69 -19.73
C ILE A 115 8.49 -16.14 -20.42
N LYS A 116 9.20 -15.20 -21.07
CA LYS A 116 10.50 -15.48 -21.72
C LYS A 116 11.53 -16.05 -20.73
N GLU A 117 11.55 -15.51 -19.50
CA GLU A 117 12.42 -15.98 -18.42
C GLU A 117 11.83 -17.18 -17.65
N LYS A 118 10.83 -17.88 -18.20
CA LYS A 118 10.22 -19.10 -17.65
C LYS A 118 9.79 -18.95 -16.17
N LYS A 119 9.19 -17.80 -15.83
CA LYS A 119 8.56 -17.63 -14.52
C LYS A 119 7.24 -18.40 -14.49
N GLU A 120 6.92 -19.00 -13.33
CA GLU A 120 5.72 -19.81 -13.13
C GLU A 120 4.57 -18.98 -12.56
N ILE A 121 4.91 -18.04 -11.65
CA ILE A 121 3.93 -17.17 -11.00
C ILE A 121 4.43 -15.72 -11.03
N ILE A 122 3.56 -14.81 -11.43
CA ILE A 122 3.81 -13.37 -11.39
C ILE A 122 2.87 -12.70 -10.38
N ILE A 123 3.43 -11.77 -9.60
CA ILE A 123 2.71 -10.99 -8.61
C ILE A 123 2.63 -9.55 -9.11
N PHE A 124 1.43 -9.02 -9.32
CA PHE A 124 1.22 -7.63 -9.70
C PHE A 124 1.10 -6.76 -8.44
N ASP A 125 2.02 -5.82 -8.28
CA ASP A 125 1.93 -4.79 -7.25
C ASP A 125 1.11 -3.60 -7.78
N ASP A 126 -0.02 -3.29 -7.11
CA ASP A 126 -1.01 -2.26 -7.46
C ASP A 126 -1.67 -2.43 -8.84
N GLY A 127 -2.29 -3.59 -9.09
CA GLY A 127 -2.89 -3.95 -10.39
C GLY A 127 -4.42 -3.99 -10.45
N LEU A 128 -5.16 -3.84 -9.33
CA LEU A 128 -6.61 -4.12 -9.28
C LEU A 128 -7.45 -3.20 -10.19
N GLN A 129 -7.07 -1.95 -10.37
CA GLN A 129 -7.79 -1.01 -11.22
C GLN A 129 -7.51 -1.20 -12.73
N GLN A 130 -6.71 -2.18 -13.10
CA GLN A 130 -6.43 -2.45 -14.51
C GLN A 130 -7.53 -3.32 -15.12
N LYS A 131 -8.46 -2.68 -15.83
CA LYS A 131 -9.69 -3.30 -16.36
C LYS A 131 -9.47 -4.35 -17.46
N ASN A 132 -8.30 -4.36 -18.09
CA ASN A 132 -7.98 -5.24 -19.23
C ASN A 132 -7.17 -6.48 -18.84
N LEU A 133 -7.00 -6.78 -17.56
CA LEU A 133 -6.30 -7.97 -17.08
C LEU A 133 -7.16 -8.73 -16.06
N ASN A 134 -7.31 -10.04 -16.27
CA ASN A 134 -7.91 -10.94 -15.29
C ASN A 134 -6.82 -11.72 -14.58
N TYR A 135 -6.84 -11.70 -13.27
CA TYR A 135 -5.89 -12.39 -12.41
C TYR A 135 -6.48 -13.70 -11.89
N ASN A 136 -5.63 -14.73 -11.73
CA ASN A 136 -6.07 -16.00 -11.12
C ASN A 136 -6.45 -15.80 -9.65
N ILE A 137 -5.70 -14.97 -8.91
CA ILE A 137 -5.96 -14.64 -7.52
C ILE A 137 -5.81 -13.12 -7.35
N SER A 138 -6.67 -12.52 -6.54
CA SER A 138 -6.61 -11.10 -6.23
C SER A 138 -6.76 -10.85 -4.74
N PHE A 139 -5.82 -10.08 -4.18
CA PHE A 139 -5.80 -9.62 -2.80
C PHE A 139 -6.08 -8.13 -2.72
N VAL A 140 -7.05 -7.75 -1.89
CA VAL A 140 -7.34 -6.35 -1.58
C VAL A 140 -6.76 -6.03 -0.20
N CYS A 141 -5.76 -5.16 -0.16
CA CYS A 141 -5.11 -4.75 1.08
C CYS A 141 -5.79 -3.51 1.69
N PHE A 142 -6.02 -3.56 2.99
CA PHE A 142 -6.47 -2.43 3.80
C PHE A 142 -5.53 -2.25 4.99
N ASN A 143 -5.42 -1.01 5.45
CA ASN A 143 -4.86 -0.70 6.76
C ASN A 143 -5.99 -0.65 7.78
N THR A 144 -5.85 -1.31 8.93
CA THR A 144 -6.91 -1.40 9.95
C THR A 144 -7.19 -0.09 10.66
N GLU A 145 -6.22 0.83 10.73
CA GLU A 145 -6.37 2.12 11.40
C GLU A 145 -7.26 3.06 10.56
N ASN A 146 -6.95 3.21 9.27
CA ASN A 146 -7.69 4.11 8.38
C ASN A 146 -8.92 3.44 7.77
N TRP A 147 -8.91 2.10 7.68
CA TRP A 147 -9.95 1.27 7.07
C TRP A 147 -10.41 1.84 5.72
N ILE A 148 -11.61 2.40 5.65
CA ILE A 148 -12.21 3.03 4.47
C ILE A 148 -12.28 4.56 4.55
N GLY A 149 -11.72 5.15 5.63
CA GLY A 149 -11.86 6.57 5.90
C GLY A 149 -13.33 6.95 6.10
N ASN A 150 -13.77 8.03 5.45
CA ASN A 150 -15.17 8.47 5.46
C ASN A 150 -16.11 7.59 4.60
N GLY A 151 -15.59 6.59 3.89
CA GLY A 151 -16.38 5.62 3.10
C GLY A 151 -16.84 6.10 1.73
N PHE A 152 -16.58 7.35 1.33
CA PHE A 152 -16.96 7.87 0.03
C PHE A 152 -15.92 7.52 -1.05
N LEU A 153 -16.39 7.49 -2.31
CA LEU A 153 -15.53 7.38 -3.47
C LEU A 153 -14.83 8.71 -3.75
N LEU A 154 -13.76 8.66 -4.52
CA LEU A 154 -13.05 9.83 -5.02
C LEU A 154 -13.99 10.76 -5.83
N PRO A 155 -13.86 12.07 -5.69
CA PRO A 155 -12.97 12.83 -4.79
C PRO A 155 -13.56 13.14 -3.40
N ALA A 156 -14.82 12.80 -3.11
CA ALA A 156 -15.49 13.05 -1.83
C ALA A 156 -14.87 12.24 -0.67
N GLY A 157 -14.18 11.14 -0.98
CA GLY A 157 -13.47 10.31 -0.02
C GLY A 157 -12.32 9.53 -0.65
N PRO A 158 -11.67 8.64 0.13
CA PRO A 158 -10.45 7.97 -0.27
C PRO A 158 -10.66 6.72 -1.11
N LEU A 159 -11.90 6.30 -1.36
CA LEU A 159 -12.14 5.04 -2.05
C LEU A 159 -12.03 5.17 -3.56
N ARG A 160 -11.23 4.29 -4.19
CA ARG A 160 -11.16 4.09 -5.65
C ARG A 160 -12.37 3.28 -6.16
N GLU A 161 -12.86 2.38 -5.32
CA GLU A 161 -13.98 1.48 -5.60
C GLU A 161 -14.83 1.31 -4.34
N ASN A 162 -16.13 1.08 -4.54
CA ASN A 162 -17.05 0.80 -3.43
C ASN A 162 -16.76 -0.59 -2.83
N LEU A 163 -17.05 -0.78 -1.54
CA LEU A 163 -16.92 -2.08 -0.87
C LEU A 163 -17.71 -3.23 -1.55
N LYS A 164 -18.73 -2.91 -2.33
CA LYS A 164 -19.44 -3.90 -3.17
C LYS A 164 -18.50 -4.61 -4.16
N SER A 165 -17.38 -3.96 -4.58
CA SER A 165 -16.39 -4.57 -5.47
C SER A 165 -15.68 -5.78 -4.86
N LEU A 166 -15.72 -5.95 -3.53
CA LEU A 166 -15.17 -7.13 -2.85
C LEU A 166 -15.76 -8.46 -3.33
N LYS A 167 -16.92 -8.43 -4.01
CA LYS A 167 -17.51 -9.61 -4.66
C LYS A 167 -16.63 -10.15 -5.80
N ASN A 168 -15.80 -9.30 -6.40
CA ASN A 168 -14.98 -9.60 -7.55
C ASN A 168 -13.55 -10.04 -7.18
N TYR A 169 -13.22 -10.07 -5.88
CA TYR A 169 -11.87 -10.34 -5.41
C TYR A 169 -11.79 -11.63 -4.61
N SER A 170 -10.62 -12.28 -4.64
CA SER A 170 -10.41 -13.59 -4.01
C SER A 170 -10.25 -13.50 -2.50
N ALA A 171 -9.56 -12.46 -2.01
CA ALA A 171 -9.27 -12.31 -0.60
C ALA A 171 -9.03 -10.87 -0.19
N VAL A 172 -9.18 -10.61 1.11
CA VAL A 172 -8.83 -9.35 1.77
C VAL A 172 -7.65 -9.58 2.70
N VAL A 173 -6.73 -8.63 2.72
CA VAL A 173 -5.61 -8.56 3.66
C VAL A 173 -5.79 -7.33 4.55
N LEU A 174 -5.89 -7.54 5.85
CA LEU A 174 -5.98 -6.51 6.86
C LEU A 174 -4.60 -6.31 7.49
N ASN A 175 -3.92 -5.23 7.13
CA ASN A 175 -2.63 -4.85 7.71
C ASN A 175 -2.87 -3.98 8.94
N GLY A 176 -2.41 -4.42 10.11
CA GLY A 176 -2.60 -3.70 11.36
C GLY A 176 -1.50 -3.98 12.37
N ASN A 177 -1.66 -3.41 13.55
CA ASN A 177 -0.71 -3.54 14.66
C ASN A 177 -1.30 -4.35 15.83
N GLY A 178 -2.26 -5.24 15.56
CA GLY A 178 -2.88 -6.10 16.56
C GLY A 178 -4.19 -5.56 17.17
N GLU A 179 -4.79 -4.51 16.56
CA GLU A 179 -6.13 -4.07 16.97
C GLU A 179 -7.20 -5.09 16.59
N SER A 180 -8.33 -5.06 17.33
CA SER A 180 -9.46 -5.91 17.00
C SER A 180 -10.04 -5.58 15.63
N THR A 181 -10.05 -6.56 14.74
CA THR A 181 -10.58 -6.44 13.37
C THR A 181 -12.05 -6.86 13.27
N LYS A 182 -12.71 -7.26 14.37
CA LYS A 182 -14.07 -7.84 14.37
C LYS A 182 -15.08 -6.98 13.61
N LYS A 183 -15.11 -5.66 13.85
CA LYS A 183 -16.03 -4.74 13.16
C LYS A 183 -15.76 -4.70 11.65
N ILE A 184 -14.50 -4.60 11.26
CA ILE A 184 -14.06 -4.59 9.85
C ILE A 184 -14.44 -5.89 9.15
N ARG A 185 -14.15 -7.04 9.76
CA ARG A 185 -14.51 -8.36 9.24
C ARG A 185 -16.02 -8.50 9.03
N ASN A 186 -16.83 -8.02 9.98
CA ASN A 186 -18.27 -8.04 9.86
C ASN A 186 -18.75 -7.17 8.70
N GLN A 187 -18.17 -5.99 8.50
CA GLN A 187 -18.48 -5.14 7.34
C GLN A 187 -18.10 -5.81 6.01
N ILE A 188 -16.92 -6.41 5.90
CA ILE A 188 -16.50 -7.14 4.71
C ILE A 188 -17.49 -8.28 4.40
N LYS A 189 -17.87 -9.07 5.41
CA LYS A 189 -18.77 -10.22 5.26
C LYS A 189 -20.20 -9.83 4.83
N LYS A 190 -20.65 -8.60 5.09
CA LYS A 190 -21.91 -8.08 4.54
C LYS A 190 -21.91 -8.02 3.01
N TYR A 191 -20.75 -7.72 2.40
CA TYR A 191 -20.62 -7.61 0.94
C TYR A 191 -20.24 -8.94 0.27
N ASN A 192 -19.40 -9.74 0.94
CA ASN A 192 -19.00 -11.06 0.43
C ASN A 192 -18.79 -12.03 1.61
N ARG A 193 -19.76 -12.89 1.85
CA ARG A 193 -19.73 -13.87 2.96
C ARG A 193 -18.60 -14.90 2.82
N LYS A 194 -18.24 -15.26 1.58
CA LYS A 194 -17.27 -16.33 1.28
C LYS A 194 -15.83 -15.83 1.16
N ILE A 195 -15.60 -14.50 1.11
CA ILE A 195 -14.25 -13.95 0.91
C ILE A 195 -13.33 -14.36 2.07
N LYS A 196 -12.12 -14.80 1.74
CA LYS A 196 -11.07 -15.11 2.71
C LYS A 196 -10.50 -13.81 3.26
N ILE A 197 -10.26 -13.75 4.57
CA ILE A 197 -9.71 -12.58 5.25
C ILE A 197 -8.45 -13.02 5.98
N PHE A 198 -7.31 -12.44 5.59
CA PHE A 198 -6.01 -12.62 6.22
C PHE A 198 -5.68 -11.38 7.05
N GLU A 199 -5.10 -11.59 8.21
CA GLU A 199 -4.59 -10.53 9.08
C GLU A 199 -3.08 -10.57 9.08
N THR A 200 -2.46 -9.42 8.90
CA THR A 200 -1.01 -9.26 8.86
C THR A 200 -0.59 -8.11 9.75
N LYS A 201 0.65 -8.17 10.24
CA LYS A 201 1.27 -7.11 11.03
C LYS A 201 2.67 -6.81 10.52
N TYR A 202 3.11 -5.58 10.73
CA TYR A 202 4.50 -5.25 10.48
C TYR A 202 5.38 -5.78 11.60
N ASN A 203 6.39 -6.57 11.21
CA ASN A 203 7.37 -7.10 12.15
C ASN A 203 8.74 -6.48 11.81
N PRO A 204 9.26 -5.53 12.61
CA PRO A 204 10.52 -4.89 12.31
C PRO A 204 11.67 -5.89 12.44
N ILE A 205 12.40 -6.13 11.36
CA ILE A 205 13.45 -7.15 11.28
C ILE A 205 14.66 -6.77 12.11
N ASN A 206 15.01 -5.48 12.17
CA ASN A 206 16.24 -4.99 12.78
C ASN A 206 16.01 -4.31 14.15
N ILE A 207 14.87 -4.53 14.77
CA ILE A 207 14.50 -3.88 16.05
C ILE A 207 15.54 -4.11 17.14
N LYS A 208 16.15 -5.32 17.16
CA LYS A 208 17.20 -5.69 18.14
C LYS A 208 18.47 -4.82 18.04
N LYS A 209 18.71 -4.17 16.86
CA LYS A 209 19.83 -3.25 16.66
C LYS A 209 19.54 -1.85 17.17
N ILE A 210 18.28 -1.55 17.47
CA ILE A 210 17.82 -0.25 17.96
C ILE A 210 17.86 -0.30 19.48
N LYS A 211 18.65 0.59 20.08
CA LYS A 211 18.84 0.63 21.54
C LYS A 211 17.66 1.37 22.20
N ASN A 212 16.90 0.69 23.05
CA ASN A 212 15.77 1.29 23.78
C ASN A 212 16.18 2.38 24.79
N SER A 213 17.45 2.38 25.21
CA SER A 213 18.02 3.40 26.10
C SER A 213 18.34 4.73 25.44
N LYS A 214 18.14 4.85 24.12
CA LYS A 214 18.41 6.09 23.38
C LYS A 214 17.12 6.76 22.93
N ASP A 215 17.19 8.08 22.79
CA ASP A 215 16.14 8.91 22.26
C ASP A 215 16.26 9.02 20.73
N TYR A 216 15.11 9.08 20.03
CA TYR A 216 15.08 9.08 18.57
C TYR A 216 14.26 10.22 18.00
N LEU A 217 14.82 10.85 16.97
CA LEU A 217 14.10 11.62 15.97
C LEU A 217 13.73 10.67 14.84
N ILE A 218 12.45 10.57 14.52
CA ILE A 218 11.99 9.75 13.38
C ILE A 218 11.56 10.63 12.23
N PHE A 219 11.79 10.17 11.00
CA PHE A 219 11.21 10.79 9.81
C PHE A 219 10.73 9.74 8.83
N SER A 220 9.75 10.08 8.00
CA SER A 220 9.27 9.19 6.95
C SER A 220 8.50 9.92 5.86
N GLY A 221 8.65 9.43 4.61
CA GLY A 221 7.91 9.82 3.42
C GLY A 221 7.05 8.67 2.87
N ILE A 222 6.28 8.04 3.74
CA ILE A 222 5.44 6.87 3.42
C ILE A 222 3.94 7.20 3.53
N GLY A 223 3.10 6.40 2.85
CA GLY A 223 1.65 6.62 2.83
C GLY A 223 0.93 6.45 4.18
N ASN A 224 1.57 5.82 5.19
CA ASN A 224 1.03 5.73 6.56
C ASN A 224 2.12 5.91 7.63
N PRO A 225 2.51 7.15 7.93
CA PRO A 225 3.52 7.44 8.95
C PRO A 225 3.06 7.08 10.38
N ALA A 226 1.74 7.07 10.64
CA ALA A 226 1.19 6.73 11.95
C ALA A 226 1.51 5.27 12.32
N THR A 227 1.32 4.33 11.39
CA THR A 227 1.67 2.92 11.59
C THR A 227 3.16 2.74 11.92
N PHE A 228 4.06 3.45 11.23
CA PHE A 228 5.50 3.41 11.53
C PHE A 228 5.79 3.88 12.96
N LYS A 229 5.28 5.04 13.34
CA LYS A 229 5.43 5.58 14.70
C LYS A 229 4.90 4.61 15.75
N LYS A 230 3.70 4.05 15.54
CA LYS A 230 3.07 3.10 16.47
C LYS A 230 3.88 1.81 16.61
N THR A 231 4.40 1.28 15.49
CA THR A 231 5.27 0.10 15.51
C THR A 231 6.51 0.32 16.39
N LEU A 232 7.15 1.48 16.29
CA LEU A 232 8.31 1.81 17.13
C LEU A 232 7.91 1.94 18.60
N MET A 233 6.79 2.61 18.91
CA MET A 233 6.29 2.76 20.29
C MET A 233 5.94 1.40 20.93
N GLN A 234 5.30 0.50 20.19
CA GLN A 234 5.01 -0.86 20.65
C GLN A 234 6.27 -1.67 20.99
N ASN A 235 7.39 -1.34 20.33
CA ASN A 235 8.70 -1.92 20.62
C ASN A 235 9.53 -1.10 21.63
N LYS A 236 8.86 -0.25 22.43
CA LYS A 236 9.45 0.55 23.52
C LYS A 236 10.55 1.52 23.06
N ILE A 237 10.51 1.97 21.80
CA ILE A 237 11.43 2.98 21.25
C ILE A 237 10.92 4.37 21.67
N LYS A 238 11.78 5.15 22.34
CA LYS A 238 11.46 6.51 22.77
C LYS A 238 11.62 7.49 21.64
N ILE A 239 10.50 8.11 21.22
CA ILE A 239 10.44 9.07 20.12
C ILE A 239 10.30 10.48 20.68
N VAL A 240 11.30 11.32 20.46
CA VAL A 240 11.31 12.72 20.90
C VAL A 240 10.65 13.60 19.84
N LYS A 241 10.94 13.38 18.57
CA LYS A 241 10.39 14.19 17.46
C LYS A 241 10.06 13.30 16.27
N SER A 242 8.96 13.63 15.60
CA SER A 242 8.54 12.97 14.35
C SER A 242 8.40 14.01 13.24
N MET A 243 9.04 13.76 12.10
CA MET A 243 8.94 14.57 10.89
C MET A 243 8.26 13.75 9.80
N VAL A 244 7.14 14.25 9.27
CA VAL A 244 6.35 13.57 8.24
C VAL A 244 6.49 14.33 6.93
N PHE A 245 6.96 13.61 5.91
CA PHE A 245 7.07 14.09 4.54
C PHE A 245 5.94 13.48 3.67
N PRO A 246 5.62 14.09 2.52
CA PRO A 246 4.67 13.49 1.57
C PRO A 246 5.09 12.09 1.14
N ASP A 247 4.13 11.23 0.80
CA ASP A 247 4.44 9.90 0.27
C ASP A 247 5.31 9.98 -1.00
N HIS A 248 6.29 9.08 -1.13
CA HIS A 248 7.31 9.10 -2.19
C HIS A 248 8.14 10.39 -2.24
N TYR A 249 8.40 10.99 -1.08
CA TYR A 249 9.22 12.20 -1.02
C TYR A 249 10.66 11.90 -1.43
N GLN A 250 11.23 12.78 -2.27
CA GLN A 250 12.65 12.73 -2.62
C GLN A 250 13.40 13.75 -1.76
N TYR A 251 14.15 13.25 -0.79
CA TYR A 251 14.90 14.08 0.14
C TYR A 251 16.00 14.83 -0.57
N THR A 252 16.07 16.13 -0.35
CA THR A 252 17.14 17.00 -0.80
C THR A 252 18.30 17.01 0.21
N ASN A 253 19.48 17.43 -0.23
CA ASN A 253 20.62 17.62 0.68
C ASN A 253 20.27 18.60 1.82
N ASN A 254 19.42 19.61 1.56
CA ASN A 254 18.99 20.55 2.58
C ASN A 254 18.06 19.90 3.61
N ASP A 255 17.16 18.98 3.19
CA ASP A 255 16.34 18.22 4.12
C ASP A 255 17.19 17.37 5.05
N ILE A 256 18.17 16.66 4.49
CA ILE A 256 19.09 15.81 5.27
C ILE A 256 19.90 16.66 6.25
N LYS A 257 20.41 17.83 5.82
CA LYS A 257 21.12 18.76 6.72
C LYS A 257 20.21 19.23 7.86
N LYS A 258 18.95 19.60 7.58
CA LYS A 258 17.97 20.01 8.59
C LYS A 258 17.67 18.90 9.59
N ILE A 259 17.42 17.66 9.10
CA ILE A 259 17.16 16.50 9.95
C ILE A 259 18.36 16.23 10.87
N LYS A 260 19.60 16.21 10.31
CA LYS A 260 20.83 15.99 11.09
C LYS A 260 21.06 17.08 12.13
N LYS A 261 20.86 18.36 11.77
CA LYS A 261 20.98 19.48 12.70
C LYS A 261 20.00 19.33 13.86
N LEU A 262 18.71 19.11 13.56
CA LEU A 262 17.68 18.91 14.56
C LEU A 262 17.96 17.73 15.50
N ALA A 263 18.46 16.61 14.95
CA ALA A 263 18.83 15.46 15.76
C ALA A 263 19.99 15.77 16.71
N LYS A 264 20.98 16.56 16.25
CA LYS A 264 22.10 17.02 17.07
C LYS A 264 21.63 17.94 18.20
N ASP A 265 20.77 18.92 17.88
CA ASP A 265 20.21 19.89 18.85
C ASP A 265 19.38 19.18 19.93
N LEU A 266 18.63 18.14 19.55
CA LEU A 266 17.83 17.32 20.46
C LEU A 266 18.62 16.18 21.12
N LYS A 267 19.91 16.01 20.82
CA LYS A 267 20.76 14.89 21.29
C LYS A 267 20.15 13.51 21.02
N THR A 268 19.51 13.35 19.86
CA THR A 268 18.80 12.11 19.48
C THR A 268 19.50 11.37 18.35
N ASN A 269 19.25 10.06 18.24
CA ASN A 269 19.56 9.28 17.06
C ASN A 269 18.46 9.44 16.01
N ILE A 270 18.75 9.10 14.76
CA ILE A 270 17.80 9.21 13.64
C ILE A 270 17.32 7.80 13.26
N LEU A 271 16.00 7.66 13.09
CA LEU A 271 15.38 6.47 12.51
C LEU A 271 14.47 6.85 11.34
N THR A 272 14.48 6.01 10.33
CA THR A 272 13.57 6.12 9.19
C THR A 272 13.16 4.72 8.69
N THR A 273 12.32 4.68 7.65
CA THR A 273 11.88 3.42 7.06
C THR A 273 12.87 2.92 5.99
N GLU A 274 12.81 1.63 5.64
CA GLU A 274 13.64 1.04 4.59
C GLU A 274 13.35 1.65 3.21
N LYS A 275 12.16 2.25 3.02
CA LYS A 275 11.74 2.90 1.80
C LYS A 275 12.39 4.28 1.63
N ASP A 276 12.68 4.99 2.73
CA ASP A 276 13.27 6.33 2.77
C ASP A 276 14.80 6.29 2.78
#